data_35b9140c242500c8fe56e908802e3403
#
_entry.id   35b9140c242500c8fe56e908802e3403
#
_cell.length_a   1.000
_cell.length_b   1.000
_cell.length_c   1.000
_cell.angle_alpha   90.00
_cell.angle_beta   90.00
_cell.angle_gamma   90.00
#
_symmetry.space_group_name_H-M   'P 1'
#
loop_
_entity.id
_entity.type
_entity.pdbx_description
1 polymer ?
#
loop_
_entity_poly.entity_id
_entity_poly.type
_entity_poly.pdbx_seq_one_letter_code
_entity_poly.pdbx_strand_id
1 'polypeptide(L)'
;MAQSAGAENMKGAEKVHVPPIKTQGIKTKLVPWIARCDPSAAWTVWVEPFMGSGVVGFNLAPRRALFSDTNVHIIDFYRSIQDGQLTAAGCRKFLESEGARLKSKGGDYYYEVRDRFNESHDPYDFLFLNRSCFNGLMRFNRQHRYNVPYGHNDNRFSKAYVTKIVNQVEQVQAKIAENDWEFLTMDYGDAIDAAPSKSLIYCDPPYIGLTSTYFDTWDEEKEKGLHDSLMESGCRFMVSSWSHNDYRSNELIGSLWSDCHVSYADHAYIVNGKHRPVVEVLLTNY
;
A
#
# COMPACT_ATOMS: atom_id res chain seq x y z
N MET A 1 10.01 -34.59 -5.90
CA MET A 1 10.89 -34.28 -4.75
C MET A 1 11.26 -32.80 -4.89
N ALA A 2 10.54 -31.94 -4.19
CA ALA A 2 10.80 -30.50 -4.17
C ALA A 2 11.92 -30.23 -3.16
N GLN A 3 13.02 -29.68 -3.62
CA GLN A 3 14.10 -29.25 -2.75
C GLN A 3 13.66 -27.99 -1.99
N SER A 4 13.60 -28.08 -0.68
CA SER A 4 13.48 -26.96 0.23
C SER A 4 14.73 -26.09 0.11
N ALA A 5 14.62 -24.94 -0.54
CA ALA A 5 15.66 -23.91 -0.50
C ALA A 5 15.69 -23.30 0.90
N GLY A 6 16.74 -23.63 1.63
CA GLY A 6 16.99 -23.17 2.98
C GLY A 6 17.11 -21.64 3.06
N ALA A 7 16.67 -21.11 4.18
CA ALA A 7 16.81 -19.71 4.57
C ALA A 7 18.30 -19.34 4.66
N GLU A 8 18.90 -18.84 3.61
CA GLU A 8 20.22 -18.23 3.66
C GLU A 8 20.16 -16.89 4.38
N ASN A 9 20.98 -16.80 5.39
CA ASN A 9 21.20 -15.71 6.32
C ASN A 9 21.60 -14.43 5.54
N MET A 10 20.67 -13.48 5.32
CA MET A 10 20.94 -12.21 4.67
C MET A 10 21.60 -11.21 5.64
N LYS A 11 22.92 -11.28 5.74
CA LYS A 11 23.71 -10.14 6.24
C LYS A 11 23.86 -9.15 5.08
N GLY A 12 23.09 -8.03 5.14
CA GLY A 12 23.25 -6.91 4.21
C GLY A 12 21.98 -6.43 3.49
N ALA A 13 20.79 -6.91 3.83
CA ALA A 13 19.58 -6.35 3.23
C ALA A 13 19.33 -4.93 3.75
N GLU A 14 19.24 -3.97 2.83
CA GLU A 14 18.81 -2.61 3.15
C GLU A 14 17.47 -2.67 3.90
N LYS A 15 17.37 -1.86 4.96
CA LYS A 15 16.17 -1.81 5.79
C LYS A 15 15.01 -1.23 4.98
N VAL A 16 13.94 -2.02 4.83
CA VAL A 16 12.71 -1.56 4.15
C VAL A 16 12.15 -0.31 4.84
N HIS A 17 11.97 0.74 4.06
CA HIS A 17 11.32 1.97 4.49
C HIS A 17 9.80 1.75 4.53
N VAL A 18 9.21 1.89 5.72
CA VAL A 18 7.77 1.71 5.93
C VAL A 18 7.08 3.06 5.88
N PRO A 19 6.14 3.28 4.95
CA PRO A 19 5.42 4.56 4.83
C PRO A 19 4.60 4.92 6.07
N PRO A 20 4.24 6.22 6.23
CA PRO A 20 3.54 6.70 7.42
C PRO A 20 2.07 6.27 7.52
N ILE A 21 1.39 5.99 6.40
CA ILE A 21 0.02 5.46 6.42
C ILE A 21 0.00 3.95 6.39
N LYS A 22 -1.04 3.37 6.99
CA LYS A 22 -1.28 1.92 7.01
C LYS A 22 -2.34 1.56 5.98
N THR A 23 -2.10 0.47 5.27
CA THR A 23 -3.09 -0.15 4.40
C THR A 23 -3.21 -1.64 4.74
N GLN A 24 -4.34 -2.24 4.43
CA GLN A 24 -4.47 -3.69 4.50
C GLN A 24 -3.61 -4.32 3.40
N GLY A 25 -3.06 -5.49 3.67
CA GLY A 25 -2.24 -6.21 2.70
C GLY A 25 -0.86 -5.60 2.43
N ILE A 26 -0.40 -4.64 3.27
CA ILE A 26 0.91 -3.99 3.08
C ILE A 26 2.04 -5.00 2.88
N LYS A 27 2.78 -4.85 1.80
CA LYS A 27 3.82 -5.80 1.34
C LYS A 27 5.20 -5.61 1.98
N THR A 28 5.29 -4.94 3.16
CA THR A 28 6.59 -4.62 3.80
C THR A 28 7.56 -5.79 3.89
N LYS A 29 7.07 -6.99 4.24
CA LYS A 29 7.92 -8.20 4.36
C LYS A 29 8.27 -8.81 3.01
N LEU A 30 7.51 -8.50 1.97
CA LEU A 30 7.68 -9.05 0.63
C LEU A 30 8.53 -8.15 -0.28
N VAL A 31 8.76 -6.88 0.08
CA VAL A 31 9.60 -5.96 -0.70
C VAL A 31 10.94 -6.57 -1.13
N PRO A 32 11.74 -7.22 -0.24
CA PRO A 32 13.00 -7.81 -0.67
C PRO A 32 12.84 -8.99 -1.64
N TRP A 33 11.73 -9.71 -1.58
CA TRP A 33 11.42 -10.77 -2.52
C TRP A 33 10.96 -10.21 -3.87
N ILE A 34 10.06 -9.23 -3.89
CA ILE A 34 9.61 -8.54 -5.10
C ILE A 34 10.82 -7.94 -5.84
N ALA A 35 11.73 -7.30 -5.12
CA ALA A 35 12.96 -6.74 -5.69
C ALA A 35 13.84 -7.77 -6.41
N ARG A 36 13.87 -9.01 -5.95
CA ARG A 36 14.64 -10.08 -6.59
C ARG A 36 13.97 -10.67 -7.83
N CYS A 37 12.69 -10.45 -8.00
CA CYS A 37 11.94 -10.97 -9.14
C CYS A 37 12.19 -10.17 -10.43
N ASP A 38 12.66 -8.93 -10.36
CA ASP A 38 13.22 -8.23 -11.53
C ASP A 38 14.63 -7.69 -11.26
N PRO A 39 15.65 -8.50 -11.45
CA PRO A 39 17.04 -8.06 -11.31
C PRO A 39 17.53 -7.26 -12.51
N SER A 40 16.76 -7.18 -13.60
CA SER A 40 17.30 -6.72 -14.91
C SER A 40 17.46 -5.20 -15.01
N ALA A 41 16.73 -4.41 -14.20
CA ALA A 41 16.69 -2.94 -14.27
C ALA A 41 16.57 -2.38 -15.72
N ALA A 42 15.93 -3.13 -16.62
CA ALA A 42 15.80 -2.79 -18.04
C ALA A 42 14.68 -1.75 -18.31
N TRP A 43 14.06 -1.25 -17.27
CA TRP A 43 13.00 -0.26 -17.28
C TRP A 43 13.48 1.05 -16.65
N THR A 44 12.83 2.15 -17.01
CA THR A 44 13.24 3.51 -16.61
C THR A 44 12.14 4.27 -15.85
N VAL A 45 10.92 3.77 -15.88
CA VAL A 45 9.75 4.36 -15.19
C VAL A 45 9.05 3.27 -14.41
N TRP A 46 8.71 3.56 -13.16
CA TRP A 46 7.85 2.73 -12.33
C TRP A 46 6.41 3.24 -12.43
N VAL A 47 5.44 2.34 -12.60
CA VAL A 47 4.01 2.67 -12.57
C VAL A 47 3.34 1.76 -11.55
N GLU A 48 2.69 2.34 -10.54
CA GLU A 48 2.02 1.61 -9.45
C GLU A 48 0.56 2.05 -9.33
N PRO A 49 -0.36 1.38 -10.09
CA PRO A 49 -1.78 1.77 -10.17
C PRO A 49 -2.60 1.52 -8.90
N PHE A 50 -2.09 0.67 -8.00
CA PHE A 50 -2.71 0.34 -6.72
C PHE A 50 -1.73 0.70 -5.60
N MET A 51 -1.34 1.98 -5.51
CA MET A 51 -0.22 2.33 -4.65
C MET A 51 -0.48 2.07 -3.16
N GLY A 52 -1.72 2.18 -2.69
CA GLY A 52 -2.06 2.00 -1.29
C GLY A 52 -1.13 2.78 -0.36
N SER A 53 -0.27 2.09 0.39
CA SER A 53 0.74 2.76 1.22
C SER A 53 1.98 3.23 0.46
N GLY A 54 2.19 2.79 -0.78
CA GLY A 54 3.38 3.04 -1.57
C GLY A 54 4.62 2.24 -1.11
N VAL A 55 4.46 1.23 -0.25
CA VAL A 55 5.63 0.56 0.35
C VAL A 55 6.53 -0.12 -0.66
N VAL A 56 5.98 -0.61 -1.78
CA VAL A 56 6.79 -1.28 -2.80
C VAL A 56 7.53 -0.24 -3.63
N GLY A 57 6.83 0.70 -4.24
CA GLY A 57 7.43 1.73 -5.06
C GLY A 57 8.40 2.62 -4.30
N PHE A 58 8.10 3.03 -3.06
CA PHE A 58 9.05 3.85 -2.26
C PHE A 58 10.36 3.13 -1.92
N ASN A 59 10.43 1.82 -2.08
CA ASN A 59 11.67 1.06 -1.90
C ASN A 59 12.33 0.65 -3.22
N LEU A 60 11.55 0.51 -4.31
CA LEU A 60 12.03 -0.07 -5.57
C LEU A 60 12.03 0.92 -6.74
N ALA A 61 11.20 1.96 -6.70
CA ALA A 61 11.05 2.87 -7.82
C ALA A 61 12.35 3.62 -8.15
N PRO A 62 12.63 3.78 -9.45
CA PRO A 62 13.73 4.59 -9.92
C PRO A 62 13.40 6.08 -9.75
N ARG A 63 14.26 6.92 -10.30
CA ARG A 63 14.06 8.37 -10.28
C ARG A 63 12.70 8.83 -10.82
N ARG A 64 12.13 8.12 -11.80
CA ARG A 64 10.82 8.46 -12.39
C ARG A 64 9.78 7.43 -12.02
N ALA A 65 8.66 7.87 -11.45
CA ALA A 65 7.54 7.01 -11.14
C ALA A 65 6.20 7.73 -11.25
N LEU A 66 5.17 6.96 -11.62
CA LEU A 66 3.77 7.31 -11.52
C LEU A 66 3.12 6.41 -10.46
N PHE A 67 2.66 7.03 -9.38
CA PHE A 67 1.89 6.38 -8.34
C PHE A 67 0.42 6.79 -8.48
N SER A 68 -0.48 5.82 -8.52
CA SER A 68 -1.91 6.13 -8.55
C SER A 68 -2.72 5.21 -7.63
N ASP A 69 -3.87 5.71 -7.25
CA ASP A 69 -4.87 5.00 -6.46
C ASP A 69 -6.24 5.65 -6.74
N THR A 70 -7.31 4.88 -6.68
CA THR A 70 -8.67 5.42 -6.75
C THR A 70 -9.07 6.17 -5.49
N ASN A 71 -8.36 5.95 -4.38
CA ASN A 71 -8.59 6.64 -3.11
C ASN A 71 -7.88 8.01 -3.10
N VAL A 72 -8.64 9.06 -3.38
CA VAL A 72 -8.16 10.44 -3.40
C VAL A 72 -7.40 10.84 -2.14
N HIS A 73 -7.79 10.35 -0.96
CA HIS A 73 -7.16 10.73 0.32
C HIS A 73 -5.76 10.14 0.50
N ILE A 74 -5.47 9.00 -0.12
CA ILE A 74 -4.10 8.45 -0.20
C ILE A 74 -3.24 9.38 -1.04
N ILE A 75 -3.72 9.73 -2.21
CA ILE A 75 -3.02 10.58 -3.17
C ILE A 75 -2.80 11.99 -2.59
N ASP A 76 -3.83 12.62 -2.04
CA ASP A 76 -3.74 13.95 -1.44
C ASP A 76 -2.78 13.98 -0.25
N PHE A 77 -2.72 12.89 0.54
CA PHE A 77 -1.74 12.76 1.61
C PHE A 77 -0.30 12.82 1.08
N TYR A 78 0.04 12.08 0.02
CA TYR A 78 1.38 12.09 -0.54
C TYR A 78 1.69 13.38 -1.32
N ARG A 79 0.71 13.94 -2.01
CA ARG A 79 0.83 15.27 -2.63
C ARG A 79 1.10 16.36 -1.58
N SER A 80 0.41 16.31 -0.44
CA SER A 80 0.64 17.29 0.64
C SER A 80 2.05 17.22 1.22
N ILE A 81 2.69 16.03 1.22
CA ILE A 81 4.12 15.90 1.54
C ILE A 81 4.98 16.51 0.43
N GLN A 82 4.66 16.23 -0.83
CA GLN A 82 5.39 16.76 -2.00
C GLN A 82 5.36 18.27 -2.06
N ASP A 83 4.20 18.87 -1.80
CA ASP A 83 3.97 20.32 -1.85
C ASP A 83 4.45 21.04 -0.57
N GLY A 84 4.97 20.28 0.42
CA GLY A 84 5.43 20.84 1.68
C GLY A 84 4.32 21.32 2.63
N GLN A 85 3.06 21.02 2.34
CA GLN A 85 1.91 21.34 3.23
C GLN A 85 1.93 20.43 4.47
N LEU A 86 2.28 19.13 4.28
CA LEU A 86 2.46 18.19 5.37
C LEU A 86 3.95 17.93 5.56
N THR A 87 4.50 18.39 6.70
CA THR A 87 5.92 18.25 7.03
C THR A 87 6.11 17.37 8.26
N ALA A 88 7.30 16.79 8.42
CA ALA A 88 7.65 15.99 9.59
C ALA A 88 7.53 16.80 10.90
N ALA A 89 7.96 18.07 10.89
CA ALA A 89 7.83 18.98 12.05
C ALA A 89 6.35 19.30 12.34
N GLY A 90 5.54 19.55 11.32
CA GLY A 90 4.10 19.75 11.42
C GLY A 90 3.41 18.51 11.97
N CYS A 91 3.74 17.31 11.47
CA CYS A 91 3.23 16.04 11.98
C CYS A 91 3.54 15.83 13.45
N ARG A 92 4.76 16.15 13.90
CA ARG A 92 5.12 16.06 15.32
C ARG A 92 4.21 16.93 16.17
N LYS A 93 4.16 18.23 15.86
CA LYS A 93 3.36 19.21 16.59
C LYS A 93 1.88 18.80 16.63
N PHE A 94 1.34 18.40 15.50
CA PHE A 94 -0.05 17.99 15.36
C PHE A 94 -0.36 16.72 16.17
N LEU A 95 0.42 15.65 16.00
CA LEU A 95 0.17 14.37 16.66
C LEU A 95 0.42 14.43 18.18
N GLU A 96 1.32 15.28 18.67
CA GLU A 96 1.52 15.53 20.10
C GLU A 96 0.30 16.25 20.68
N SER A 97 -0.21 17.29 20.02
CA SER A 97 -1.39 18.03 20.43
C SER A 97 -2.66 17.17 20.40
N GLU A 98 -2.95 16.55 19.25
CA GLU A 98 -4.16 15.75 19.08
C GLU A 98 -4.11 14.44 19.90
N GLY A 99 -2.92 13.89 20.08
CA GLY A 99 -2.69 12.75 20.97
C GLY A 99 -2.95 13.05 22.44
N ALA A 100 -2.61 14.27 22.90
CA ALA A 100 -2.94 14.71 24.26
C ALA A 100 -4.46 14.86 24.46
N ARG A 101 -5.17 15.38 23.45
CA ARG A 101 -6.63 15.48 23.46
C ARG A 101 -7.30 14.11 23.43
N LEU A 102 -6.80 13.19 22.57
CA LEU A 102 -7.28 11.81 22.53
C LEU A 102 -7.11 11.11 23.88
N LYS A 103 -5.96 11.31 24.53
CA LYS A 103 -5.70 10.77 25.88
C LYS A 103 -6.66 11.30 26.93
N SER A 104 -7.06 12.56 26.82
CA SER A 104 -7.97 13.22 27.79
C SER A 104 -9.44 12.88 27.57
N LYS A 105 -9.90 12.81 26.31
CA LYS A 105 -11.30 12.68 25.94
C LYS A 105 -11.67 11.27 25.43
N GLY A 106 -10.67 10.41 25.12
CA GLY A 106 -10.91 9.07 24.63
C GLY A 106 -11.55 9.04 23.24
N GLY A 107 -12.42 8.05 23.03
CA GLY A 107 -13.08 7.80 21.75
C GLY A 107 -13.92 8.97 21.22
N ASP A 108 -14.50 9.78 22.09
CA ASP A 108 -15.31 10.94 21.65
C ASP A 108 -14.45 11.90 20.81
N TYR A 109 -13.20 12.12 21.23
CA TYR A 109 -12.28 12.96 20.46
C TYR A 109 -11.91 12.37 19.10
N TYR A 110 -11.75 11.05 19.02
CA TYR A 110 -11.53 10.40 17.73
C TYR A 110 -12.67 10.69 16.75
N TYR A 111 -13.92 10.66 17.22
CA TYR A 111 -15.09 10.95 16.39
C TYR A 111 -15.19 12.44 16.03
N GLU A 112 -14.79 13.37 16.92
CA GLU A 112 -14.66 14.80 16.59
C GLU A 112 -13.68 14.99 15.41
N VAL A 113 -12.49 14.36 15.44
CA VAL A 113 -11.50 14.42 14.36
C VAL A 113 -12.02 13.76 13.08
N ARG A 114 -12.74 12.63 13.20
CA ARG A 114 -13.32 11.97 12.04
C ARG A 114 -14.35 12.83 11.33
N ASP A 115 -15.19 13.50 12.07
CA ASP A 115 -16.22 14.39 11.50
C ASP A 115 -15.56 15.62 10.85
N ARG A 116 -14.54 16.20 11.48
CA ARG A 116 -13.72 17.28 10.91
C ARG A 116 -13.04 16.86 9.60
N PHE A 117 -12.41 15.69 9.59
CA PHE A 117 -11.82 15.13 8.37
C PHE A 117 -12.85 14.95 7.25
N ASN A 118 -14.02 14.43 7.59
CA ASN A 118 -15.09 14.23 6.61
C ASN A 118 -15.67 15.53 6.01
N GLU A 119 -15.33 16.70 6.58
CA GLU A 119 -15.71 18.01 6.09
C GLU A 119 -14.56 18.70 5.34
N SER A 120 -13.34 18.60 5.87
CA SER A 120 -12.17 19.33 5.37
C SER A 120 -11.22 18.54 4.51
N HIS A 121 -11.21 17.20 4.65
CA HIS A 121 -10.25 16.27 4.07
C HIS A 121 -8.78 16.59 4.38
N ASP A 122 -8.52 17.20 5.55
CA ASP A 122 -7.19 17.62 5.98
C ASP A 122 -6.23 16.41 6.10
N PRO A 123 -5.03 16.43 5.47
CA PRO A 123 -4.11 15.29 5.46
C PRO A 123 -3.50 14.96 6.84
N TYR A 124 -3.42 15.93 7.76
CA TYR A 124 -3.01 15.65 9.14
C TYR A 124 -4.08 14.86 9.89
N ASP A 125 -5.37 15.22 9.69
CA ASP A 125 -6.49 14.46 10.26
C ASP A 125 -6.54 13.05 9.68
N PHE A 126 -6.30 12.90 8.38
CA PHE A 126 -6.21 11.60 7.75
C PHE A 126 -5.13 10.73 8.39
N LEU A 127 -3.93 11.28 8.61
CA LEU A 127 -2.85 10.58 9.30
C LEU A 127 -3.25 10.17 10.72
N PHE A 128 -3.85 11.08 11.50
CA PHE A 128 -4.31 10.79 12.85
C PHE A 128 -5.33 9.64 12.87
N LEU A 129 -6.34 9.71 12.02
CA LEU A 129 -7.39 8.68 11.90
C LEU A 129 -6.82 7.34 11.48
N ASN A 130 -6.02 7.30 10.42
CA ASN A 130 -5.38 6.08 9.95
C ASN A 130 -4.52 5.41 11.03
N ARG A 131 -3.90 6.21 11.91
CA ARG A 131 -3.01 5.70 12.97
C ARG A 131 -3.72 5.38 14.27
N SER A 132 -4.95 5.84 14.49
CA SER A 132 -5.74 5.63 15.72
C SER A 132 -7.02 4.81 15.53
N CYS A 133 -7.42 4.52 14.30
CA CYS A 133 -8.59 3.70 14.02
C CYS A 133 -8.39 2.22 14.37
N PHE A 134 -9.48 1.48 14.34
CA PHE A 134 -9.49 0.03 14.55
C PHE A 134 -8.64 -0.69 13.48
N ASN A 135 -7.64 -1.42 13.91
CA ASN A 135 -6.72 -2.25 13.10
C ASN A 135 -6.00 -1.49 11.96
N GLY A 136 -5.99 -0.16 11.95
CA GLY A 136 -5.41 0.62 10.85
C GLY A 136 -6.15 0.44 9.53
N LEU A 137 -7.44 0.15 9.59
CA LEU A 137 -8.29 0.01 8.41
C LEU A 137 -8.41 1.35 7.68
N MET A 138 -8.57 1.26 6.37
CA MET A 138 -8.90 2.40 5.53
C MET A 138 -10.21 2.08 4.81
N ARG A 139 -11.29 2.71 5.25
CA ARG A 139 -12.62 2.43 4.72
C ARG A 139 -13.45 3.70 4.67
N PHE A 140 -14.15 3.87 3.56
CA PHE A 140 -15.07 4.97 3.32
C PHE A 140 -16.47 4.40 3.03
N ASN A 141 -17.51 5.15 3.23
CA ASN A 141 -18.87 4.77 2.85
C ASN A 141 -19.20 5.25 1.41
N ARG A 142 -20.43 4.97 0.94
CA ARG A 142 -20.88 5.36 -0.43
C ARG A 142 -20.87 6.87 -0.67
N GLN A 143 -20.84 7.69 0.35
CA GLN A 143 -20.69 9.15 0.27
C GLN A 143 -19.23 9.59 0.40
N HIS A 144 -18.25 8.67 0.22
CA HIS A 144 -16.82 8.91 0.38
C HIS A 144 -16.41 9.45 1.76
N ARG A 145 -17.23 9.22 2.80
CA ARG A 145 -16.91 9.62 4.18
C ARG A 145 -16.16 8.48 4.90
N TYR A 146 -15.08 8.85 5.57
CA TYR A 146 -14.31 7.94 6.40
C TYR A 146 -15.19 7.39 7.55
N ASN A 147 -15.31 6.06 7.67
CA ASN A 147 -16.25 5.43 8.59
C ASN A 147 -15.66 4.32 9.47
N VAL A 148 -14.33 4.28 9.60
CA VAL A 148 -13.69 3.30 10.49
C VAL A 148 -13.92 3.69 11.95
N PRO A 149 -14.25 2.71 12.83
CA PRO A 149 -14.39 2.99 14.26
C PRO A 149 -13.05 3.23 14.96
N TYR A 150 -13.12 3.79 16.15
CA TYR A 150 -11.96 4.01 17.00
C TYR A 150 -11.27 2.69 17.40
N GLY A 151 -9.96 2.72 17.51
CA GLY A 151 -9.13 1.56 17.86
C GLY A 151 -8.96 1.30 19.37
N HIS A 152 -9.69 2.05 20.23
CA HIS A 152 -9.72 1.91 21.68
C HIS A 152 -8.33 1.95 22.36
N ASN A 153 -7.46 2.89 21.93
CA ASN A 153 -6.16 3.11 22.52
C ASN A 153 -5.90 4.61 22.74
N ASP A 154 -6.29 5.12 23.89
CA ASP A 154 -6.17 6.52 24.24
C ASP A 154 -4.69 6.99 24.36
N ASN A 155 -3.75 6.07 24.62
CA ASN A 155 -2.32 6.34 24.64
C ASN A 155 -1.63 6.09 23.28
N ARG A 156 -2.41 6.08 22.18
CA ARG A 156 -1.90 5.72 20.84
C ARG A 156 -0.71 6.57 20.43
N PHE A 157 -0.75 7.86 20.70
CA PHE A 157 0.29 8.82 20.29
C PHE A 157 1.31 9.07 21.42
N SER A 158 1.85 7.99 22.00
CA SER A 158 3.01 8.08 22.87
C SER A 158 4.21 8.73 22.15
N LYS A 159 5.12 9.38 22.90
CA LYS A 159 6.29 10.05 22.32
C LYS A 159 7.08 9.16 21.36
N ALA A 160 7.31 7.89 21.71
CA ALA A 160 8.01 6.94 20.85
C ALA A 160 7.23 6.65 19.55
N TYR A 161 5.90 6.54 19.64
CA TYR A 161 5.08 6.26 18.46
C TYR A 161 4.97 7.48 17.53
N VAL A 162 4.84 8.69 18.08
CA VAL A 162 4.92 9.94 17.31
C VAL A 162 6.27 10.04 16.60
N THR A 163 7.38 9.82 17.31
CA THR A 163 8.73 9.84 16.70
C THR A 163 8.85 8.82 15.56
N LYS A 164 8.28 7.62 15.72
CA LYS A 164 8.25 6.63 14.63
C LYS A 164 7.52 7.16 13.39
N ILE A 165 6.34 7.79 13.57
CA ILE A 165 5.56 8.32 12.45
C ILE A 165 6.30 9.48 11.76
N VAL A 166 6.86 10.39 12.56
CA VAL A 166 7.65 11.52 12.06
C VAL A 166 8.83 11.05 11.20
N ASN A 167 9.61 10.08 11.69
CA ASN A 167 10.71 9.51 10.90
C ASN A 167 10.23 8.86 9.60
N GLN A 168 9.04 8.26 9.59
CA GLN A 168 8.44 7.71 8.37
C GLN A 168 8.08 8.82 7.37
N VAL A 169 7.54 9.94 7.84
CA VAL A 169 7.26 11.12 7.01
C VAL A 169 8.55 11.72 6.46
N GLU A 170 9.58 11.90 7.30
CA GLU A 170 10.90 12.41 6.88
C GLU A 170 11.51 11.56 5.76
N GLN A 171 11.45 10.23 5.90
CA GLN A 171 11.99 9.31 4.90
C GLN A 171 11.24 9.41 3.56
N VAL A 172 9.91 9.49 3.59
CA VAL A 172 9.09 9.67 2.37
C VAL A 172 9.34 11.04 1.75
N GLN A 173 9.40 12.09 2.56
CA GLN A 173 9.70 13.46 2.10
C GLN A 173 11.06 13.53 1.40
N ALA A 174 12.10 12.91 1.97
CA ALA A 174 13.42 12.87 1.35
C ALA A 174 13.38 12.15 -0.01
N LYS A 175 12.72 10.98 -0.09
CA LYS A 175 12.59 10.24 -1.35
C LYS A 175 11.82 11.03 -2.42
N ILE A 176 10.73 11.69 -2.06
CA ILE A 176 9.96 12.53 -3.00
C ILE A 176 10.82 13.70 -3.49
N ALA A 177 11.60 14.34 -2.62
CA ALA A 177 12.44 15.47 -2.99
C ALA A 177 13.62 15.10 -3.93
N GLU A 178 14.09 13.86 -3.85
CA GLU A 178 15.22 13.35 -4.67
C GLU A 178 14.78 12.79 -6.03
N ASN A 179 13.46 12.59 -6.24
CA ASN A 179 12.92 11.87 -7.37
C ASN A 179 11.85 12.68 -8.10
N ASP A 180 11.61 12.31 -9.36
CA ASP A 180 10.58 12.85 -10.23
C ASP A 180 9.37 11.89 -10.17
N TRP A 181 8.65 11.98 -9.08
CA TRP A 181 7.49 11.12 -8.79
C TRP A 181 6.19 11.90 -8.89
N GLU A 182 5.22 11.33 -9.60
CA GLU A 182 3.89 11.86 -9.74
C GLU A 182 2.90 11.03 -8.92
N PHE A 183 1.93 11.71 -8.28
CA PHE A 183 0.85 11.08 -7.53
C PHE A 183 -0.49 11.49 -8.12
N LEU A 184 -1.25 10.56 -8.69
CA LEU A 184 -2.49 10.86 -9.40
C LEU A 184 -3.66 10.01 -8.88
N THR A 185 -4.82 10.66 -8.66
CA THR A 185 -6.06 9.92 -8.44
C THR A 185 -6.56 9.41 -9.78
N MET A 186 -6.48 8.09 -9.98
CA MET A 186 -6.68 7.48 -11.29
C MET A 186 -7.05 6.01 -11.13
N ASP A 187 -7.88 5.48 -12.01
CA ASP A 187 -8.13 4.05 -12.13
C ASP A 187 -6.92 3.31 -12.71
N TYR A 188 -6.84 2.01 -12.45
CA TYR A 188 -5.71 1.20 -12.94
C TYR A 188 -5.61 1.15 -14.45
N GLY A 189 -6.76 1.12 -15.16
CA GLY A 189 -6.78 1.11 -16.62
C GLY A 189 -6.15 2.38 -17.18
N ASP A 190 -6.61 3.55 -16.72
CA ASP A 190 -6.06 4.85 -17.13
C ASP A 190 -4.55 4.95 -16.80
N ALA A 191 -4.12 4.41 -15.65
CA ALA A 191 -2.72 4.43 -15.26
C ALA A 191 -1.83 3.52 -16.12
N ILE A 192 -2.35 2.36 -16.54
CA ILE A 192 -1.67 1.45 -17.46
C ILE A 192 -1.58 2.07 -18.85
N ASP A 193 -2.66 2.68 -19.34
CA ASP A 193 -2.71 3.36 -20.64
C ASP A 193 -1.76 4.56 -20.69
N ALA A 194 -1.59 5.27 -19.58
CA ALA A 194 -0.66 6.39 -19.46
C ALA A 194 0.82 5.94 -19.29
N ALA A 195 1.09 4.65 -19.11
CA ALA A 195 2.45 4.16 -18.86
C ALA A 195 3.37 4.39 -20.07
N PRO A 196 4.50 5.12 -19.92
CA PRO A 196 5.46 5.27 -20.99
C PRO A 196 6.05 3.93 -21.45
N SER A 197 6.50 3.85 -22.70
CA SER A 197 7.26 2.69 -23.16
C SER A 197 8.49 2.45 -22.26
N LYS A 198 8.84 1.20 -21.97
CA LYS A 198 9.88 0.78 -21.03
C LYS A 198 9.54 1.05 -19.55
N SER A 199 8.26 1.10 -19.20
CA SER A 199 7.82 1.06 -17.81
C SER A 199 7.90 -0.36 -17.25
N LEU A 200 8.05 -0.44 -15.93
CA LEU A 200 7.67 -1.59 -15.13
C LEU A 200 6.39 -1.23 -14.37
N ILE A 201 5.31 -1.95 -14.64
CA ILE A 201 4.02 -1.75 -13.98
C ILE A 201 3.92 -2.74 -12.83
N TYR A 202 3.80 -2.24 -11.59
CA TYR A 202 3.58 -3.07 -10.40
C TYR A 202 2.14 -2.93 -9.93
N CYS A 203 1.40 -4.01 -9.92
CA CYS A 203 0.01 -4.07 -9.48
C CYS A 203 -0.13 -4.90 -8.20
N ASP A 204 -0.83 -4.35 -7.21
CA ASP A 204 -1.24 -5.04 -5.99
C ASP A 204 -2.77 -4.87 -5.80
N PRO A 205 -3.59 -5.47 -6.69
CA PRO A 205 -5.04 -5.35 -6.64
C PRO A 205 -5.61 -6.03 -5.40
N PRO A 206 -6.87 -5.73 -5.01
CA PRO A 206 -7.57 -6.52 -4.01
C PRO A 206 -7.62 -8.00 -4.42
N TYR A 207 -7.32 -8.91 -3.49
CA TYR A 207 -7.21 -10.33 -3.83
C TYR A 207 -8.59 -10.95 -4.02
N ILE A 208 -8.79 -11.53 -5.21
CA ILE A 208 -10.04 -12.23 -5.55
C ILE A 208 -10.31 -13.37 -4.56
N GLY A 209 -11.57 -13.53 -4.15
CA GLY A 209 -11.99 -14.57 -3.21
C GLY A 209 -11.56 -14.38 -1.76
N LEU A 210 -10.74 -13.39 -1.44
CA LEU A 210 -10.43 -12.97 -0.08
C LEU A 210 -11.29 -11.75 0.31
N THR A 211 -11.65 -11.68 1.59
CA THR A 211 -12.48 -10.58 2.09
C THR A 211 -11.68 -9.28 2.03
N SER A 212 -12.07 -8.36 1.16
CA SER A 212 -11.55 -7.00 1.16
C SER A 212 -12.49 -6.06 1.91
N THR A 213 -11.95 -5.02 2.55
CA THR A 213 -12.74 -3.94 3.16
C THR A 213 -12.91 -2.76 2.22
N TYR A 214 -12.46 -2.89 0.99
CA TYR A 214 -12.65 -1.89 -0.04
C TYR A 214 -14.12 -1.82 -0.45
N PHE A 215 -14.53 -0.65 -0.85
CA PHE A 215 -15.90 -0.31 -1.21
C PHE A 215 -16.38 -1.08 -2.45
N ASP A 216 -15.49 -1.26 -3.41
CA ASP A 216 -15.70 -2.04 -4.62
C ASP A 216 -15.25 -3.47 -4.45
N THR A 217 -16.11 -4.42 -4.79
CA THR A 217 -15.75 -5.83 -4.87
C THR A 217 -14.80 -6.03 -6.06
N TRP A 218 -13.68 -6.72 -5.79
CA TRP A 218 -12.79 -7.20 -6.86
C TRP A 218 -13.28 -8.58 -7.29
N ASP A 219 -13.71 -8.68 -8.53
CA ASP A 219 -14.31 -9.88 -9.12
C ASP A 219 -13.52 -10.37 -10.34
N GLU A 220 -13.98 -11.45 -10.97
CA GLU A 220 -13.30 -12.04 -12.14
C GLU A 220 -13.32 -11.12 -13.36
N GLU A 221 -14.33 -10.26 -13.52
CA GLU A 221 -14.40 -9.30 -14.61
C GLU A 221 -13.31 -8.23 -14.47
N LYS A 222 -13.11 -7.70 -13.27
CA LYS A 222 -12.03 -6.75 -12.96
C LYS A 222 -10.65 -7.38 -13.07
N GLU A 223 -10.49 -8.62 -12.59
CA GLU A 223 -9.24 -9.37 -12.72
C GLU A 223 -8.89 -9.59 -14.19
N LYS A 224 -9.88 -9.97 -15.02
CA LYS A 224 -9.72 -10.11 -16.47
C LYS A 224 -9.40 -8.77 -17.13
N GLY A 225 -10.09 -7.70 -16.75
CA GLY A 225 -9.81 -6.35 -17.26
C GLY A 225 -8.38 -5.90 -16.97
N LEU A 226 -7.89 -6.15 -15.75
CA LEU A 226 -6.49 -5.88 -15.39
C LEU A 226 -5.51 -6.69 -16.24
N HIS A 227 -5.76 -8.00 -16.39
CA HIS A 227 -4.94 -8.88 -17.23
C HIS A 227 -4.86 -8.36 -18.66
N ASP A 228 -6.01 -8.10 -19.29
CA ASP A 228 -6.09 -7.66 -20.69
C ASP A 228 -5.36 -6.32 -20.88
N SER A 229 -5.58 -5.33 -20.01
CA SER A 229 -4.87 -4.04 -20.06
C SER A 229 -3.36 -4.20 -19.94
N LEU A 230 -2.87 -5.06 -19.03
CA LEU A 230 -1.44 -5.32 -18.87
C LEU A 230 -0.82 -6.01 -20.09
N MET A 231 -1.50 -7.00 -20.67
CA MET A 231 -1.03 -7.71 -21.86
C MET A 231 -0.99 -6.78 -23.08
N GLU A 232 -1.98 -5.90 -23.23
CA GLU A 232 -2.07 -4.93 -24.32
C GLU A 232 -1.07 -3.78 -24.19
N SER A 233 -0.65 -3.43 -22.98
CA SER A 233 0.27 -2.31 -22.73
C SER A 233 1.64 -2.45 -23.39
N GLY A 234 2.08 -3.70 -23.65
CA GLY A 234 3.43 -4.01 -24.12
C GLY A 234 4.55 -3.68 -23.13
N CYS A 235 4.21 -3.27 -21.91
CA CYS A 235 5.14 -2.99 -20.83
C CYS A 235 5.51 -4.28 -20.08
N ARG A 236 6.62 -4.24 -19.34
CA ARG A 236 6.87 -5.25 -18.31
C ARG A 236 5.93 -5.02 -17.13
N PHE A 237 5.48 -6.11 -16.53
CA PHE A 237 4.65 -5.98 -15.34
C PHE A 237 4.96 -7.03 -14.27
N MET A 238 4.61 -6.70 -13.06
CA MET A 238 4.52 -7.56 -11.89
C MET A 238 3.13 -7.43 -11.26
N VAL A 239 2.44 -8.53 -11.04
CA VAL A 239 1.15 -8.54 -10.32
C VAL A 239 1.28 -9.38 -9.07
N SER A 240 1.08 -8.75 -7.90
CA SER A 240 0.92 -9.45 -6.63
C SER A 240 -0.44 -10.13 -6.55
N SER A 241 -0.44 -11.40 -6.19
CA SER A 241 -1.66 -12.17 -5.94
C SER A 241 -1.39 -13.27 -4.92
N TRP A 242 -2.37 -14.09 -4.64
CA TRP A 242 -2.24 -15.27 -3.79
C TRP A 242 -2.49 -16.55 -4.59
N SER A 243 -1.82 -17.62 -4.22
CA SER A 243 -2.02 -18.94 -4.85
C SER A 243 -3.02 -19.77 -4.07
N HIS A 244 -2.71 -20.04 -2.82
CA HIS A 244 -3.56 -20.86 -1.96
C HIS A 244 -3.31 -20.57 -0.47
N ASN A 245 -4.24 -21.00 0.33
CA ASN A 245 -4.11 -21.13 1.78
C ASN A 245 -4.65 -22.49 2.23
N ASP A 246 -4.77 -22.74 3.53
CA ASP A 246 -5.23 -24.03 4.07
C ASP A 246 -6.65 -24.41 3.61
N TYR A 247 -7.42 -23.52 2.99
CA TYR A 247 -8.85 -23.70 2.72
C TYR A 247 -9.23 -23.51 1.27
N ARG A 248 -8.46 -22.77 0.49
CA ARG A 248 -8.82 -22.33 -0.87
C ARG A 248 -7.59 -22.21 -1.76
N SER A 249 -7.81 -22.35 -3.05
CA SER A 249 -6.87 -22.00 -4.15
C SER A 249 -7.45 -20.92 -5.04
N ASN A 250 -6.57 -20.17 -5.68
CA ASN A 250 -6.90 -19.18 -6.69
C ASN A 250 -6.72 -19.82 -8.08
N GLU A 251 -7.82 -20.28 -8.64
CA GLU A 251 -7.83 -20.99 -9.92
C GLU A 251 -7.42 -20.09 -11.10
N LEU A 252 -7.51 -18.77 -10.95
CA LEU A 252 -7.14 -17.84 -12.02
C LEU A 252 -5.64 -17.82 -12.33
N ILE A 253 -4.80 -18.27 -11.39
CA ILE A 253 -3.35 -18.41 -11.62
C ILE A 253 -3.08 -19.40 -12.75
N GLY A 254 -3.79 -20.53 -12.76
CA GLY A 254 -3.61 -21.58 -13.77
C GLY A 254 -4.48 -21.42 -15.02
N SER A 255 -5.41 -20.50 -15.04
CA SER A 255 -6.30 -20.23 -16.18
C SER A 255 -6.02 -18.89 -16.85
N LEU A 256 -6.43 -17.79 -16.24
CA LEU A 256 -6.26 -16.44 -16.79
C LEU A 256 -4.79 -16.03 -16.92
N TRP A 257 -3.96 -16.32 -15.89
CA TRP A 257 -2.55 -15.94 -15.83
C TRP A 257 -1.59 -17.05 -16.30
N SER A 258 -2.09 -18.05 -17.03
CA SER A 258 -1.31 -19.23 -17.46
C SER A 258 -0.07 -18.91 -18.30
N ASP A 259 -0.09 -17.78 -19.02
CA ASP A 259 1.02 -17.34 -19.87
C ASP A 259 2.08 -16.51 -19.12
N CYS A 260 1.86 -16.27 -17.82
CA CYS A 260 2.80 -15.53 -16.98
C CYS A 260 3.77 -16.45 -16.23
N HIS A 261 4.96 -15.94 -15.95
CA HIS A 261 5.86 -16.58 -14.99
C HIS A 261 5.34 -16.38 -13.58
N VAL A 262 5.37 -17.43 -12.76
CA VAL A 262 4.86 -17.42 -11.39
C VAL A 262 6.00 -17.63 -10.41
N SER A 263 6.26 -16.64 -9.57
CA SER A 263 7.16 -16.75 -8.42
C SER A 263 6.35 -16.89 -7.14
N TYR A 264 6.81 -17.72 -6.19
CA TYR A 264 6.08 -18.04 -4.96
C TYR A 264 6.84 -17.54 -3.71
N ALA A 265 6.09 -17.10 -2.71
CA ALA A 265 6.63 -16.77 -1.39
C ALA A 265 5.66 -17.18 -0.27
N ASP A 266 6.18 -17.87 0.74
CA ASP A 266 5.41 -18.15 1.95
C ASP A 266 5.24 -16.88 2.78
N HIS A 267 4.00 -16.57 3.12
CA HIS A 267 3.66 -15.43 3.94
C HIS A 267 2.58 -15.79 4.98
N ALA A 268 2.52 -15.05 6.07
CA ALA A 268 1.45 -15.19 7.05
C ALA A 268 0.90 -13.82 7.44
N TYR A 269 -0.37 -13.62 7.19
CA TYR A 269 -1.11 -12.45 7.66
C TYR A 269 -1.59 -12.67 9.09
N ILE A 270 -1.63 -11.60 9.88
CA ILE A 270 -2.24 -11.62 11.20
C ILE A 270 -3.68 -11.09 11.07
N VAL A 271 -4.64 -12.00 11.23
CA VAL A 271 -6.07 -11.67 11.21
C VAL A 271 -6.67 -12.03 12.57
N ASN A 272 -7.22 -11.04 13.26
CA ASN A 272 -7.79 -11.22 14.62
C ASN A 272 -6.81 -11.91 15.61
N GLY A 273 -5.53 -11.50 15.57
CA GLY A 273 -4.47 -12.06 16.43
C GLY A 273 -4.00 -13.46 16.07
N LYS A 274 -4.49 -14.08 15.02
CA LYS A 274 -4.09 -15.40 14.53
C LYS A 274 -3.26 -15.29 13.26
N HIS A 275 -2.18 -16.07 13.18
CA HIS A 275 -1.44 -16.23 11.94
C HIS A 275 -2.26 -17.03 10.95
N ARG A 276 -2.42 -16.50 9.74
CA ARG A 276 -3.09 -17.14 8.60
C ARG A 276 -2.05 -17.30 7.50
N PRO A 277 -1.53 -18.51 7.29
CA PRO A 277 -0.59 -18.77 6.22
C PRO A 277 -1.28 -18.59 4.87
N VAL A 278 -0.57 -17.95 3.95
CA VAL A 278 -0.99 -17.73 2.56
C VAL A 278 0.27 -17.87 1.71
N VAL A 279 0.16 -18.55 0.60
CA VAL A 279 1.22 -18.56 -0.42
C VAL A 279 0.96 -17.39 -1.36
N GLU A 280 1.82 -16.39 -1.27
CA GLU A 280 1.83 -15.23 -2.17
C GLU A 280 2.46 -15.61 -3.50
N VAL A 281 1.98 -15.01 -4.58
CA VAL A 281 2.58 -15.12 -5.90
C VAL A 281 2.88 -13.76 -6.49
N LEU A 282 3.90 -13.71 -7.32
CA LEU A 282 4.19 -12.60 -8.20
C LEU A 282 4.15 -13.12 -9.64
N LEU A 283 3.24 -12.57 -10.42
CA LEU A 283 3.04 -12.89 -11.83
C LEU A 283 3.80 -11.90 -12.69
N THR A 284 4.58 -12.35 -13.64
CA THR A 284 5.38 -11.48 -14.51
C THR A 284 5.30 -11.97 -15.96
N ASN A 285 5.48 -11.05 -16.92
CA ASN A 285 5.52 -11.36 -18.36
C ASN A 285 6.94 -11.46 -18.94
N TYR A 286 7.96 -11.66 -18.09
CA TYR A 286 9.36 -11.76 -18.49
C TYR A 286 10.10 -12.80 -17.66
#